data_01053ebd1dfa92757e1aa3173df1be1d
#
_entry.id   01053ebd1dfa92757e1aa3173df1be1d
#
_cell.length_a   1.000
_cell.length_b   1.000
_cell.length_c   1.000
_cell.angle_alpha   90.00
_cell.angle_beta   90.00
_cell.angle_gamma   90.00
#
_symmetry.space_group_name_H-M   'P 1'
#
loop_
_entity.id
_entity.type
_entity.pdbx_description
1 polymer ?
#
loop_
_entity_poly.entity_id
_entity_poly.type
_entity_poly.pdbx_seq_one_letter_code
_entity_poly.pdbx_strand_id
1 'polypeptide(L)'
;MSNSAIPPRWLHCPRRGQPVAGKFLPLKTMLGARYDDQVPEENRFHPSMLSNYLKSLKVNMGLLVDLTNTSRFYDRTEIEKEGIKYVKLQCKGHAECPTEEVTNMFIRLCEHFIMQHPMELIGVHCTHGFNRTGFLICAYLVEKMDWSIEAAVATFAQARPPGIYKGEYLQELFSRYGEVEDAPPPPERPDWCFEDDDENVDDDGCRISKDSEPGSSGYNPCKRRKERIKLGAIFLEGLHVKGVMQMTIPSKLSEIQRKCQQYCGWERAGFPGAQPVSMDKQNIKFLEQKPYKVSWKADGVRYMMLIDGKDEVYMIDRDNSVFHVANLEFPLRKDLRLHLTSTLLDGEMIIDKVDGKPVPRYLIYDIVKFSGKPVGDCDFNVRLSCIEKEIIQPRHEKMKSGQIDKTREPFSVRNKPFFDIHAARKLLEGSFAREVSHEVDGLIFQPTGMVAIHGFLKFLCTSLLCVTGFCNFTQTIVLHKYKPGRCDDILKWKPPSQNSVDFRLKITKFGGEGSLSNQSMRDEEKLLRTLPYPTSNTIAR
;
A
#
# COMPACT_ATOMS: atom_id res chain seq x y z
N MET A 1 3.33 -33.00 16.81
CA MET A 1 2.99 -33.24 15.39
C MET A 1 3.82 -32.24 14.58
N SER A 2 4.71 -32.72 13.70
CA SER A 2 5.65 -31.86 12.96
C SER A 2 4.87 -30.99 11.98
N ASN A 3 5.11 -29.70 12.04
CA ASN A 3 4.52 -28.68 11.17
C ASN A 3 5.02 -28.88 9.72
N SER A 4 4.31 -29.70 8.92
CA SER A 4 4.65 -30.04 7.53
C SER A 4 3.97 -29.13 6.50
N ALA A 5 3.50 -27.96 6.91
CA ALA A 5 2.87 -27.03 5.98
C ALA A 5 3.88 -26.42 4.99
N ILE A 6 3.47 -26.22 3.74
CA ILE A 6 4.25 -25.48 2.74
C ILE A 6 4.47 -24.04 3.21
N PRO A 7 5.58 -23.37 2.81
CA PRO A 7 5.78 -21.98 3.18
C PRO A 7 4.68 -21.08 2.57
N PRO A 8 4.26 -20.00 3.27
CA PRO A 8 3.29 -19.07 2.73
C PRO A 8 3.73 -18.53 1.35
N ARG A 9 2.79 -18.32 0.44
CA ARG A 9 3.05 -17.69 -0.89
C ARG A 9 4.07 -18.44 -1.76
N TRP A 10 4.38 -19.70 -1.44
CA TRP A 10 5.40 -20.44 -2.17
C TRP A 10 4.88 -21.07 -3.47
N LEU A 11 3.61 -21.45 -3.52
CA LEU A 11 3.03 -22.30 -4.56
C LEU A 11 3.23 -21.72 -5.97
N HIS A 12 2.78 -20.52 -6.22
CA HIS A 12 2.86 -19.84 -7.52
C HIS A 12 4.12 -18.98 -7.70
N CYS A 13 5.00 -18.95 -6.69
CA CYS A 13 6.28 -18.25 -6.78
C CYS A 13 7.16 -18.91 -7.85
N PRO A 14 7.78 -18.15 -8.78
CA PRO A 14 8.68 -18.70 -9.80
C PRO A 14 9.84 -19.48 -9.18
N ARG A 15 10.18 -20.63 -9.76
CA ARG A 15 11.23 -21.52 -9.22
C ARG A 15 12.59 -20.84 -9.15
N ARG A 16 12.96 -20.05 -10.17
CA ARG A 16 14.27 -19.42 -10.32
C ARG A 16 14.23 -18.13 -11.15
N GLY A 17 15.29 -17.36 -11.04
CA GLY A 17 15.59 -16.23 -11.94
C GLY A 17 16.59 -16.61 -13.04
N GLN A 18 17.17 -15.60 -13.67
CA GLN A 18 18.32 -15.70 -14.54
C GLN A 18 19.60 -15.48 -13.74
N PRO A 19 20.76 -15.95 -14.22
CA PRO A 19 22.03 -15.67 -13.55
C PRO A 19 22.32 -14.17 -13.46
N VAL A 20 22.61 -13.69 -12.26
CA VAL A 20 23.02 -12.31 -11.96
C VAL A 20 24.54 -12.21 -12.12
N ALA A 21 25.01 -11.24 -12.92
CA ALA A 21 26.42 -11.01 -13.22
C ALA A 21 27.18 -12.28 -13.67
N GLY A 22 26.49 -13.26 -14.24
CA GLY A 22 27.07 -14.55 -14.65
C GLY A 22 27.60 -15.42 -13.49
N LYS A 23 27.26 -15.09 -12.25
CA LYS A 23 27.77 -15.76 -11.04
C LYS A 23 26.68 -16.31 -10.13
N PHE A 24 25.61 -15.57 -9.88
CA PHE A 24 24.60 -15.91 -8.90
C PHE A 24 23.29 -16.35 -9.56
N LEU A 25 22.75 -17.50 -9.16
CA LEU A 25 21.43 -17.97 -9.59
C LEU A 25 20.45 -17.82 -8.42
N PRO A 26 19.53 -16.83 -8.45
CA PRO A 26 18.50 -16.67 -7.42
C PRO A 26 17.40 -17.72 -7.58
N LEU A 27 17.01 -18.37 -6.48
CA LEU A 27 16.07 -19.47 -6.43
C LEU A 27 15.03 -19.26 -5.33
N LYS A 28 13.80 -19.83 -5.48
CA LYS A 28 12.97 -20.13 -4.32
C LYS A 28 13.49 -21.36 -3.60
N THR A 29 13.14 -21.57 -2.33
CA THR A 29 13.51 -22.82 -1.66
C THR A 29 12.91 -24.03 -2.37
N MET A 30 13.65 -25.11 -2.42
CA MET A 30 13.13 -26.39 -2.87
C MET A 30 12.30 -27.05 -1.76
N LEU A 31 11.44 -27.98 -2.11
CA LEU A 31 10.67 -28.78 -1.16
C LEU A 31 10.96 -30.27 -1.44
N GLY A 32 11.25 -31.03 -0.41
CA GLY A 32 11.45 -32.48 -0.51
C GLY A 32 10.11 -33.24 -0.72
N ALA A 33 10.18 -34.50 -1.09
CA ALA A 33 9.03 -35.36 -1.44
C ALA A 33 7.92 -35.42 -0.36
N ARG A 34 8.24 -35.15 0.90
CA ARG A 34 7.24 -35.10 1.99
C ARG A 34 6.18 -33.99 1.84
N TYR A 35 6.36 -33.05 0.90
CA TYR A 35 5.40 -32.00 0.59
C TYR A 35 4.55 -32.30 -0.64
N ASP A 36 4.76 -33.44 -1.32
CA ASP A 36 4.13 -33.74 -2.61
C ASP A 36 2.61 -33.87 -2.51
N ASP A 37 2.09 -34.31 -1.37
CA ASP A 37 0.64 -34.39 -1.13
C ASP A 37 -0.02 -33.01 -1.02
N GLN A 38 0.76 -31.93 -0.77
CA GLN A 38 0.29 -30.57 -0.61
C GLN A 38 0.59 -29.69 -1.82
N VAL A 39 1.44 -30.16 -2.75
CA VAL A 39 1.93 -29.38 -3.89
C VAL A 39 1.53 -30.06 -5.19
N PRO A 40 0.69 -29.42 -6.03
CA PRO A 40 0.39 -29.91 -7.37
C PRO A 40 1.66 -30.19 -8.17
N GLU A 41 1.63 -31.20 -9.02
CA GLU A 41 2.81 -31.69 -9.73
C GLU A 41 3.50 -30.59 -10.56
N GLU A 42 2.74 -29.74 -11.21
CA GLU A 42 3.22 -28.59 -11.98
C GLU A 42 3.96 -27.55 -11.14
N ASN A 43 3.66 -27.46 -9.84
CA ASN A 43 4.28 -26.49 -8.93
C ASN A 43 5.46 -27.06 -8.14
N ARG A 44 5.68 -28.38 -8.17
CA ARG A 44 6.78 -29.04 -7.46
C ARG A 44 8.14 -28.48 -7.85
N PHE A 45 9.02 -28.37 -6.88
CA PHE A 45 10.40 -27.95 -7.10
C PHE A 45 11.33 -28.72 -6.14
N HIS A 46 11.80 -29.89 -6.58
CA HIS A 46 12.72 -30.75 -5.85
C HIS A 46 14.19 -30.42 -6.15
N PRO A 47 15.14 -30.80 -5.29
CA PRO A 47 16.57 -30.71 -5.57
C PRO A 47 16.99 -31.35 -6.90
N SER A 48 16.45 -32.51 -7.23
CA SER A 48 16.70 -33.19 -8.51
C SER A 48 16.27 -32.38 -9.74
N MET A 49 15.20 -31.59 -9.63
CA MET A 49 14.74 -30.71 -10.72
C MET A 49 15.73 -29.58 -10.98
N LEU A 50 16.39 -29.04 -9.93
CA LEU A 50 17.46 -28.08 -10.10
C LEU A 50 18.65 -28.69 -10.82
N SER A 51 19.09 -29.88 -10.42
CA SER A 51 20.19 -30.60 -11.08
C SER A 51 19.90 -30.89 -12.56
N ASN A 52 18.69 -31.35 -12.88
CA ASN A 52 18.29 -31.59 -14.25
C ASN A 52 18.28 -30.30 -15.10
N TYR A 53 17.84 -29.20 -14.51
CA TYR A 53 17.88 -27.89 -15.17
C TYR A 53 19.33 -27.45 -15.48
N LEU A 54 20.23 -27.54 -14.51
CA LEU A 54 21.64 -27.17 -14.69
C LEU A 54 22.30 -28.02 -15.78
N LYS A 55 22.05 -29.32 -15.76
CA LYS A 55 22.50 -30.27 -16.82
C LYS A 55 21.97 -29.89 -18.20
N SER A 56 20.71 -29.46 -18.31
CA SER A 56 20.11 -29.02 -19.58
C SER A 56 20.77 -27.77 -20.17
N LEU A 57 21.23 -26.87 -19.31
CA LEU A 57 21.95 -25.67 -19.70
C LEU A 57 23.47 -25.89 -19.90
N LYS A 58 23.99 -27.06 -19.58
CA LYS A 58 25.43 -27.36 -19.55
C LYS A 58 26.21 -26.39 -18.66
N VAL A 59 25.63 -26.01 -17.53
CA VAL A 59 26.23 -25.07 -16.55
C VAL A 59 26.43 -25.81 -15.23
N ASN A 60 27.59 -25.62 -14.63
CA ASN A 60 27.92 -26.19 -13.31
C ASN A 60 27.57 -25.18 -12.22
N MET A 61 26.91 -25.66 -11.16
CA MET A 61 26.74 -24.96 -9.89
C MET A 61 27.57 -25.72 -8.85
N GLY A 62 28.55 -25.06 -8.25
CA GLY A 62 29.42 -25.73 -7.27
C GLY A 62 29.08 -25.33 -5.82
N LEU A 63 28.29 -24.28 -5.60
CA LEU A 63 27.88 -23.83 -4.27
C LEU A 63 26.39 -23.47 -4.26
N LEU A 64 25.69 -23.92 -3.21
CA LEU A 64 24.32 -23.50 -2.89
C LEU A 64 24.30 -22.86 -1.50
N VAL A 65 23.87 -21.59 -1.43
CA VAL A 65 23.70 -20.84 -0.18
C VAL A 65 22.22 -20.76 0.20
N ASP A 66 21.89 -21.36 1.33
CA ASP A 66 20.53 -21.37 1.88
C ASP A 66 20.40 -20.33 2.98
N LEU A 67 19.57 -19.30 2.73
CA LEU A 67 19.30 -18.17 3.62
C LEU A 67 18.06 -18.37 4.50
N THR A 68 17.36 -19.48 4.40
CA THR A 68 16.15 -19.71 5.21
C THR A 68 16.51 -19.90 6.70
N ASN A 69 15.59 -19.52 7.58
CA ASN A 69 15.78 -19.68 9.04
C ASN A 69 15.33 -21.07 9.53
N THR A 70 15.17 -22.03 8.63
CA THR A 70 14.74 -23.39 8.94
C THR A 70 15.44 -24.41 8.05
N SER A 71 15.59 -25.65 8.51
CA SER A 71 16.12 -26.77 7.73
C SER A 71 15.05 -27.78 7.30
N ARG A 72 13.75 -27.40 7.45
CA ARG A 72 12.65 -28.33 7.24
C ARG A 72 12.25 -28.55 5.77
N PHE A 73 12.70 -27.77 4.81
CA PHE A 73 12.16 -27.78 3.45
C PHE A 73 12.63 -28.96 2.61
N TYR A 74 13.90 -29.27 2.62
CA TYR A 74 14.50 -30.41 1.90
C TYR A 74 15.70 -30.93 2.65
N ASP A 75 16.19 -32.11 2.25
CA ASP A 75 17.39 -32.69 2.79
C ASP A 75 18.61 -32.18 2.00
N ARG A 76 19.56 -31.53 2.70
CA ARG A 76 20.81 -31.03 2.09
C ARG A 76 21.62 -32.12 1.41
N THR A 77 21.52 -33.37 1.89
CA THR A 77 22.26 -34.50 1.32
C THR A 77 21.87 -34.76 -0.13
N GLU A 78 20.67 -34.38 -0.57
CA GLU A 78 20.25 -34.46 -1.97
C GLU A 78 21.05 -33.50 -2.86
N ILE A 79 21.42 -32.33 -2.36
CA ILE A 79 22.26 -31.34 -3.05
C ILE A 79 23.73 -31.80 -3.06
N GLU A 80 24.22 -32.28 -1.92
CA GLU A 80 25.61 -32.73 -1.75
C GLU A 80 25.91 -33.97 -2.64
N LYS A 81 24.94 -34.87 -2.86
CA LYS A 81 25.05 -36.02 -3.77
C LYS A 81 25.27 -35.62 -5.24
N GLU A 82 24.81 -34.44 -5.65
CA GLU A 82 25.05 -33.88 -6.99
C GLU A 82 26.40 -33.14 -7.11
N GLY A 83 27.26 -33.21 -6.08
CA GLY A 83 28.57 -32.55 -6.06
C GLY A 83 28.52 -31.05 -5.73
N ILE A 84 27.37 -30.55 -5.33
CA ILE A 84 27.17 -29.14 -4.99
C ILE A 84 27.45 -28.93 -3.50
N LYS A 85 28.39 -28.03 -3.15
CA LYS A 85 28.65 -27.66 -1.77
C LYS A 85 27.46 -26.90 -1.18
N TYR A 86 26.92 -27.37 -0.05
CA TYR A 86 25.83 -26.71 0.64
C TYR A 86 26.31 -25.88 1.82
N VAL A 87 25.89 -24.61 1.92
CA VAL A 87 26.17 -23.74 3.05
C VAL A 87 24.89 -23.07 3.54
N LYS A 88 24.64 -23.17 4.85
CA LYS A 88 23.51 -22.53 5.52
C LYS A 88 23.94 -21.22 6.16
N LEU A 89 23.39 -20.08 5.70
CA LEU A 89 23.50 -18.79 6.33
C LEU A 89 22.12 -18.35 6.79
N GLN A 90 21.78 -18.63 8.04
CA GLN A 90 20.45 -18.33 8.58
C GLN A 90 20.19 -16.83 8.63
N CYS A 91 19.20 -16.37 7.88
CA CYS A 91 18.67 -15.02 7.94
C CYS A 91 17.24 -15.07 8.42
N LYS A 92 16.92 -14.37 9.50
CA LYS A 92 15.53 -14.22 9.90
C LYS A 92 14.76 -13.51 8.80
N GLY A 93 13.61 -14.05 8.44
CA GLY A 93 12.65 -13.40 7.57
C GLY A 93 11.81 -12.39 8.36
N HIS A 94 10.76 -11.86 7.74
CA HIS A 94 9.78 -11.00 8.42
C HIS A 94 10.38 -9.68 8.93
N ALA A 95 10.61 -8.74 7.99
CA ALA A 95 11.05 -7.35 8.23
C ALA A 95 12.42 -7.16 8.91
N GLU A 96 13.19 -8.22 9.10
CA GLU A 96 14.59 -8.09 9.47
C GLU A 96 15.45 -8.22 8.20
N CYS A 97 16.25 -7.18 7.92
CA CYS A 97 17.25 -7.25 6.86
C CYS A 97 18.43 -8.10 7.33
N PRO A 98 19.20 -8.73 6.40
CA PRO A 98 20.44 -9.39 6.75
C PRO A 98 21.37 -8.43 7.51
N THR A 99 21.90 -8.90 8.66
CA THR A 99 22.85 -8.09 9.46
C THR A 99 24.16 -7.89 8.70
N GLU A 100 24.96 -6.91 9.10
CA GLU A 100 26.30 -6.70 8.53
C GLU A 100 27.18 -7.94 8.67
N GLU A 101 27.07 -8.65 9.80
CA GLU A 101 27.84 -9.88 10.04
C GLU A 101 27.48 -10.97 9.02
N VAL A 102 26.18 -11.20 8.79
CA VAL A 102 25.72 -12.18 7.80
C VAL A 102 26.09 -11.74 6.37
N THR A 103 25.99 -10.44 6.08
CA THR A 103 26.41 -9.87 4.79
C THR A 103 27.90 -10.11 4.55
N ASN A 104 28.74 -9.80 5.52
CA ASN A 104 30.18 -10.02 5.44
C ASN A 104 30.54 -11.51 5.31
N MET A 105 29.84 -12.40 6.03
CA MET A 105 30.05 -13.86 5.88
C MET A 105 29.68 -14.33 4.48
N PHE A 106 28.56 -13.87 3.93
CA PHE A 106 28.12 -14.20 2.57
C PHE A 106 29.14 -13.73 1.53
N ILE A 107 29.61 -12.49 1.63
CA ILE A 107 30.57 -11.91 0.70
C ILE A 107 31.89 -12.70 0.72
N ARG A 108 32.43 -12.98 1.91
CA ARG A 108 33.70 -13.75 2.05
C ARG A 108 33.54 -15.18 1.50
N LEU A 109 32.41 -15.83 1.78
CA LEU A 109 32.13 -17.17 1.27
C LEU A 109 32.10 -17.19 -0.26
N CYS A 110 31.36 -16.27 -0.86
CA CYS A 110 31.20 -16.20 -2.32
C CYS A 110 32.50 -15.79 -3.00
N GLU A 111 33.24 -14.83 -2.47
CA GLU A 111 34.55 -14.40 -2.98
C GLU A 111 35.56 -15.57 -2.99
N HIS A 112 35.67 -16.26 -1.85
CA HIS A 112 36.53 -17.42 -1.74
C HIS A 112 36.16 -18.54 -2.73
N PHE A 113 34.86 -18.80 -2.89
CA PHE A 113 34.38 -19.80 -3.84
C PHE A 113 34.67 -19.38 -5.29
N ILE A 114 34.40 -18.14 -5.69
CA ILE A 114 34.61 -17.63 -7.06
C ILE A 114 36.09 -17.66 -7.43
N MET A 115 36.99 -17.36 -6.49
CA MET A 115 38.44 -17.46 -6.72
C MET A 115 38.88 -18.90 -7.05
N GLN A 116 38.27 -19.89 -6.42
CA GLN A 116 38.62 -21.30 -6.63
C GLN A 116 37.90 -21.91 -7.84
N HIS A 117 36.69 -21.48 -8.11
CA HIS A 117 35.77 -22.04 -9.10
C HIS A 117 35.19 -20.94 -10.02
N PRO A 118 36.01 -20.24 -10.82
CA PRO A 118 35.59 -19.04 -11.55
C PRO A 118 34.52 -19.31 -12.63
N MET A 119 34.34 -20.55 -13.07
CA MET A 119 33.38 -20.92 -14.12
C MET A 119 32.08 -21.52 -13.55
N GLU A 120 31.97 -21.70 -12.25
CA GLU A 120 30.81 -22.30 -11.62
C GLU A 120 29.86 -21.24 -11.06
N LEU A 121 28.56 -21.55 -11.05
CA LEU A 121 27.54 -20.70 -10.45
C LEU A 121 27.40 -20.94 -8.94
N ILE A 122 26.96 -19.90 -8.27
CA ILE A 122 26.50 -19.95 -6.88
C ILE A 122 24.98 -19.84 -6.88
N GLY A 123 24.27 -20.89 -6.46
CA GLY A 123 22.86 -20.82 -6.17
C GLY A 123 22.63 -20.09 -4.85
N VAL A 124 21.69 -19.15 -4.83
CA VAL A 124 21.32 -18.44 -3.60
C VAL A 124 19.81 -18.46 -3.44
N HIS A 125 19.32 -18.96 -2.31
CA HIS A 125 17.88 -18.94 -2.06
C HIS A 125 17.55 -18.54 -0.62
N CYS A 126 16.43 -17.87 -0.47
CA CYS A 126 15.62 -17.80 0.74
C CYS A 126 14.31 -18.54 0.47
N THR A 127 13.20 -18.22 1.11
CA THR A 127 11.94 -18.91 0.83
C THR A 127 11.44 -18.66 -0.58
N HIS A 128 11.44 -17.40 -1.03
CA HIS A 128 10.94 -17.00 -2.36
C HIS A 128 12.04 -16.60 -3.34
N GLY A 129 13.27 -16.34 -2.86
CA GLY A 129 14.41 -15.95 -3.70
C GLY A 129 14.38 -14.51 -4.21
N PHE A 130 13.79 -13.58 -3.45
CA PHE A 130 13.69 -12.16 -3.79
C PHE A 130 14.38 -11.24 -2.78
N ASN A 131 13.79 -11.00 -1.60
CA ASN A 131 14.25 -9.96 -0.69
C ASN A 131 15.60 -10.28 -0.02
N ARG A 132 15.71 -11.32 0.82
CA ARG A 132 16.98 -11.73 1.45
C ARG A 132 18.04 -12.10 0.39
N THR A 133 17.63 -12.84 -0.61
CA THR A 133 18.49 -13.27 -1.73
C THR A 133 19.02 -12.07 -2.52
N GLY A 134 18.12 -11.16 -2.92
CA GLY A 134 18.50 -9.95 -3.67
C GLY A 134 19.40 -9.03 -2.87
N PHE A 135 19.10 -8.84 -1.58
CA PHE A 135 19.91 -8.03 -0.70
C PHE A 135 21.38 -8.47 -0.67
N LEU A 136 21.63 -9.75 -0.41
CA LEU A 136 23.01 -10.26 -0.30
C LEU A 136 23.73 -10.30 -1.65
N ILE A 137 23.02 -10.61 -2.74
CA ILE A 137 23.62 -10.54 -4.08
C ILE A 137 23.98 -9.09 -4.44
N CYS A 138 23.10 -8.13 -4.20
CA CYS A 138 23.40 -6.71 -4.46
C CYS A 138 24.56 -6.22 -3.62
N ALA A 139 24.62 -6.57 -2.33
CA ALA A 139 25.74 -6.24 -1.46
C ALA A 139 27.08 -6.78 -2.01
N TYR A 140 27.10 -8.02 -2.49
CA TYR A 140 28.29 -8.60 -3.12
C TYR A 140 28.71 -7.83 -4.38
N LEU A 141 27.76 -7.47 -5.25
CA LEU A 141 28.05 -6.74 -6.48
C LEU A 141 28.68 -5.37 -6.19
N VAL A 142 28.21 -4.69 -5.16
CA VAL A 142 28.78 -3.40 -4.75
C VAL A 142 30.18 -3.59 -4.15
N GLU A 143 30.34 -4.46 -3.16
CA GLU A 143 31.59 -4.55 -2.40
C GLU A 143 32.74 -5.25 -3.15
N LYS A 144 32.43 -6.15 -4.10
CA LYS A 144 33.44 -6.99 -4.76
C LYS A 144 33.54 -6.80 -6.27
N MET A 145 32.56 -6.16 -6.86
CA MET A 145 32.55 -5.93 -8.31
C MET A 145 32.48 -4.43 -8.65
N ASP A 146 32.59 -3.54 -7.65
CA ASP A 146 32.57 -2.07 -7.78
C ASP A 146 31.36 -1.53 -8.53
N TRP A 147 30.20 -2.19 -8.37
CA TRP A 147 28.96 -1.72 -8.99
C TRP A 147 28.31 -0.64 -8.11
N SER A 148 27.64 0.32 -8.72
CA SER A 148 26.75 1.18 -7.95
C SER A 148 25.54 0.37 -7.44
N ILE A 149 24.99 0.79 -6.30
CA ILE A 149 23.85 0.10 -5.68
C ILE A 149 22.64 0.10 -6.61
N GLU A 150 22.41 1.19 -7.36
CA GLU A 150 21.34 1.30 -8.33
C GLU A 150 21.48 0.27 -9.45
N ALA A 151 22.70 0.12 -9.99
CA ALA A 151 22.99 -0.87 -11.02
C ALA A 151 22.82 -2.30 -10.51
N ALA A 152 23.27 -2.58 -9.29
CA ALA A 152 23.13 -3.88 -8.65
C ALA A 152 21.64 -4.25 -8.44
N VAL A 153 20.84 -3.35 -7.88
CA VAL A 153 19.39 -3.54 -7.66
C VAL A 153 18.65 -3.69 -8.99
N ALA A 154 18.94 -2.86 -9.99
CA ALA A 154 18.31 -2.94 -11.30
C ALA A 154 18.65 -4.26 -12.02
N THR A 155 19.90 -4.71 -11.95
CA THR A 155 20.33 -5.98 -12.57
C THR A 155 19.67 -7.17 -11.88
N PHE A 156 19.58 -7.16 -10.56
CA PHE A 156 18.86 -8.20 -9.84
C PHE A 156 17.37 -8.22 -10.22
N ALA A 157 16.73 -7.05 -10.32
CA ALA A 157 15.33 -6.96 -10.75
C ALA A 157 15.09 -7.47 -12.18
N GLN A 158 16.05 -7.27 -13.10
CA GLN A 158 15.99 -7.84 -14.44
C GLN A 158 16.14 -9.36 -14.45
N ALA A 159 17.03 -9.89 -13.63
CA ALA A 159 17.28 -11.33 -13.54
C ALA A 159 16.16 -12.07 -12.79
N ARG A 160 15.51 -11.41 -11.85
CA ARG A 160 14.44 -11.96 -11.00
C ARG A 160 13.28 -10.97 -10.84
N PRO A 161 12.44 -10.74 -11.88
CA PRO A 161 11.33 -9.78 -11.79
C PRO A 161 10.31 -10.17 -10.71
N PRO A 162 9.84 -9.18 -9.89
CA PRO A 162 10.05 -7.75 -10.02
C PRO A 162 11.28 -7.22 -9.26
N GLY A 163 12.14 -8.06 -8.68
CA GLY A 163 13.27 -7.67 -7.86
C GLY A 163 12.96 -7.69 -6.36
N ILE A 164 13.69 -6.91 -5.59
CA ILE A 164 13.45 -6.72 -4.17
C ILE A 164 12.17 -5.91 -4.00
N TYR A 165 11.09 -6.52 -3.52
CA TYR A 165 9.77 -5.89 -3.40
C TYR A 165 9.42 -5.43 -1.98
N LYS A 166 10.30 -5.64 -1.00
CA LYS A 166 10.15 -5.10 0.35
C LYS A 166 10.94 -3.80 0.48
N GLY A 167 10.25 -2.68 0.72
CA GLY A 167 10.87 -1.36 0.78
C GLY A 167 11.95 -1.22 1.83
N GLU A 168 11.78 -1.87 3.00
CA GLU A 168 12.78 -1.88 4.07
C GLU A 168 14.12 -2.48 3.65
N TYR A 169 14.13 -3.45 2.72
CA TYR A 169 15.37 -4.04 2.19
C TYR A 169 16.07 -3.09 1.22
N LEU A 170 15.31 -2.35 0.41
CA LEU A 170 15.87 -1.33 -0.49
C LEU A 170 16.44 -0.16 0.32
N GLN A 171 15.69 0.36 1.28
CA GLN A 171 16.15 1.44 2.15
C GLN A 171 17.44 1.07 2.90
N GLU A 172 17.53 -0.16 3.43
CA GLU A 172 18.71 -0.63 4.13
C GLU A 172 19.92 -0.78 3.19
N LEU A 173 19.72 -1.27 1.95
CA LEU A 173 20.80 -1.34 0.95
C LEU A 173 21.33 0.05 0.61
N PHE A 174 20.46 1.01 0.36
CA PHE A 174 20.87 2.37 0.05
C PHE A 174 21.47 3.09 1.27
N SER A 175 21.03 2.78 2.48
CA SER A 175 21.67 3.26 3.71
C SER A 175 23.10 2.76 3.89
N ARG A 176 23.41 1.53 3.40
CA ARG A 176 24.75 0.95 3.52
C ARG A 176 25.69 1.31 2.37
N TYR A 177 25.14 1.49 1.17
CA TYR A 177 25.94 1.53 -0.05
C TYR A 177 25.68 2.74 -0.95
N GLY A 178 24.80 3.66 -0.56
CA GLY A 178 24.43 4.86 -1.31
C GLY A 178 23.73 5.89 -0.43
N GLU A 179 22.90 6.72 -1.02
CA GLU A 179 22.06 7.69 -0.31
C GLU A 179 20.64 7.14 -0.15
N VAL A 180 20.05 7.25 1.04
CA VAL A 180 18.72 6.69 1.34
C VAL A 180 17.64 7.34 0.48
N GLU A 181 17.84 8.60 0.13
CA GLU A 181 16.94 9.40 -0.71
C GLU A 181 16.86 8.89 -2.15
N ASP A 182 17.91 8.22 -2.62
CA ASP A 182 17.99 7.64 -3.97
C ASP A 182 17.41 6.22 -4.03
N ALA A 183 16.93 5.66 -2.90
CA ALA A 183 16.32 4.36 -2.87
C ALA A 183 15.04 4.33 -3.73
N PRO A 184 14.96 3.47 -4.76
CA PRO A 184 13.78 3.40 -5.60
C PRO A 184 12.56 2.94 -4.78
N PRO A 185 11.35 3.39 -5.14
CA PRO A 185 10.14 2.84 -4.54
C PRO A 185 10.08 1.33 -4.78
N PRO A 186 9.60 0.55 -3.80
CA PRO A 186 9.48 -0.89 -3.99
C PRO A 186 8.54 -1.18 -5.16
N PRO A 187 8.89 -2.14 -6.05
CA PRO A 187 8.02 -2.54 -7.13
C PRO A 187 6.70 -3.13 -6.60
N GLU A 188 5.67 -3.13 -7.44
CA GLU A 188 4.41 -3.79 -7.11
C GLU A 188 4.66 -5.27 -6.77
N ARG A 189 3.98 -5.74 -5.73
CA ARG A 189 4.06 -7.15 -5.37
C ARG A 189 3.45 -8.00 -6.47
N PRO A 190 4.08 -9.11 -6.85
CA PRO A 190 3.51 -10.06 -7.78
C PRO A 190 2.18 -10.64 -7.26
N ASP A 191 1.30 -11.06 -8.18
CA ASP A 191 -0.03 -11.61 -7.84
C ASP A 191 0.04 -12.78 -6.84
N TRP A 192 1.05 -13.64 -6.95
CA TRP A 192 1.26 -14.75 -6.03
C TRP A 192 1.65 -14.33 -4.60
N CYS A 193 1.97 -13.05 -4.34
CA CYS A 193 2.24 -12.50 -3.02
C CYS A 193 0.99 -12.12 -2.22
N PHE A 194 -0.20 -12.21 -2.82
CA PHE A 194 -1.47 -11.81 -2.19
C PHE A 194 -2.24 -12.99 -1.57
N GLU A 195 -1.67 -14.19 -1.58
CA GLU A 195 -2.19 -15.32 -0.82
C GLU A 195 -2.08 -15.02 0.68
N ASP A 196 -3.05 -15.50 1.48
CA ASP A 196 -3.24 -15.18 2.89
C ASP A 196 -1.94 -15.17 3.71
N ASP A 197 -1.59 -13.98 4.22
CA ASP A 197 -0.51 -13.79 5.17
C ASP A 197 -1.01 -14.15 6.58
N ASP A 198 -0.62 -15.31 7.10
CA ASP A 198 -0.72 -15.58 8.54
C ASP A 198 0.35 -14.75 9.26
N GLU A 199 -0.07 -13.64 9.89
CA GLU A 199 0.82 -12.70 10.60
C GLU A 199 1.62 -13.35 11.76
N ASN A 200 1.33 -14.59 12.13
CA ASN A 200 2.01 -15.32 13.19
C ASN A 200 3.17 -16.20 12.70
N VAL A 201 3.39 -16.24 11.40
CA VAL A 201 4.49 -17.00 10.80
C VAL A 201 5.42 -16.07 10.00
N ASP A 202 6.71 -16.38 10.01
CA ASP A 202 7.69 -15.69 9.19
C ASP A 202 7.60 -16.13 7.71
N ASP A 203 8.41 -15.52 6.84
CA ASP A 203 8.48 -15.89 5.42
C ASP A 203 8.82 -17.38 5.20
N ASP A 204 9.37 -18.05 6.19
CA ASP A 204 9.71 -19.48 6.17
C ASP A 204 8.58 -20.35 6.72
N GLY A 205 7.44 -19.76 7.13
CA GLY A 205 6.31 -20.46 7.73
C GLY A 205 6.60 -20.99 9.14
N CYS A 206 7.60 -20.42 9.82
CA CYS A 206 7.89 -20.71 11.21
C CYS A 206 7.11 -19.76 12.11
N ARG A 207 6.53 -20.27 13.19
CA ARG A 207 5.89 -19.39 14.17
C ARG A 207 6.91 -18.44 14.76
N ILE A 208 6.58 -17.15 14.80
CA ILE A 208 7.41 -16.13 15.41
C ILE A 208 7.37 -16.34 16.91
N SER A 209 8.38 -17.03 17.46
CA SER A 209 8.50 -17.24 18.91
C SER A 209 8.82 -15.92 19.60
N LYS A 210 8.00 -15.59 20.57
CA LYS A 210 8.16 -14.42 21.45
C LYS A 210 9.01 -14.81 22.67
N ASP A 211 10.20 -15.35 22.48
CA ASP A 211 11.04 -15.72 23.61
C ASP A 211 12.43 -15.12 23.50
N SER A 212 12.70 -14.21 24.42
CA SER A 212 13.84 -14.30 25.33
C SER A 212 13.85 -13.13 26.32
N GLU A 213 13.16 -13.33 27.46
CA GLU A 213 13.66 -12.90 28.77
C GLU A 213 13.10 -13.88 29.83
N PRO A 214 13.91 -14.32 30.82
CA PRO A 214 13.49 -15.30 31.80
C PRO A 214 12.69 -14.64 32.94
N GLY A 215 11.46 -15.11 33.15
CA GLY A 215 10.73 -14.93 34.41
C GLY A 215 9.63 -13.90 34.40
N SER A 216 8.42 -14.31 34.03
CA SER A 216 7.22 -14.24 34.87
C SER A 216 5.98 -14.71 34.11
N SER A 217 5.23 -15.60 34.75
CA SER A 217 3.94 -16.08 34.29
C SER A 217 2.93 -14.94 34.28
N GLY A 218 2.29 -14.70 33.13
CA GLY A 218 1.23 -13.71 33.01
C GLY A 218 0.71 -13.69 31.57
N TYR A 219 -0.55 -14.04 31.39
CA TYR A 219 -1.32 -13.87 30.18
C TYR A 219 -1.06 -12.50 29.54
N ASN A 220 -0.43 -12.45 28.36
CA ASN A 220 -0.24 -11.20 27.62
C ASN A 220 -0.91 -11.28 26.24
N PRO A 221 -1.83 -10.34 25.94
CA PRO A 221 -2.40 -10.22 24.60
C PRO A 221 -1.35 -9.73 23.59
N CYS A 222 -1.47 -10.23 22.39
CA CYS A 222 -0.66 -9.99 21.19
C CYS A 222 -0.04 -8.58 21.14
N LYS A 223 1.30 -8.47 21.28
CA LYS A 223 2.02 -7.20 21.04
C LYS A 223 2.06 -6.93 19.53
N ARG A 224 1.17 -6.04 19.06
CA ARG A 224 1.26 -5.46 17.71
C ARG A 224 2.62 -4.77 17.54
N ARG A 225 3.19 -4.88 16.34
CA ARG A 225 4.43 -4.22 15.94
C ARG A 225 4.34 -2.73 16.24
N LYS A 226 5.33 -2.17 16.94
CA LYS A 226 5.42 -0.72 17.11
C LYS A 226 5.71 -0.10 15.75
N GLU A 227 4.81 0.68 15.22
CA GLU A 227 5.04 1.48 14.02
C GLU A 227 6.19 2.46 14.30
N ARG A 228 7.12 2.61 13.35
CA ARG A 228 8.21 3.58 13.49
C ARG A 228 7.60 4.98 13.44
N ILE A 229 7.92 5.80 14.41
CA ILE A 229 7.47 7.19 14.46
C ILE A 229 8.29 7.96 13.42
N LYS A 230 7.62 8.48 12.39
CA LYS A 230 8.21 9.41 11.43
C LYS A 230 8.30 10.77 12.13
N LEU A 231 9.50 11.13 12.60
CA LEU A 231 9.73 12.44 13.20
C LEU A 231 9.79 13.51 12.11
N GLY A 232 9.23 14.71 12.41
CA GLY A 232 9.25 15.83 11.48
C GLY A 232 8.21 15.74 10.36
N ALA A 233 7.12 14.96 10.53
CA ALA A 233 6.01 14.96 9.57
C ALA A 233 5.37 16.36 9.47
N ILE A 234 5.15 16.82 8.25
CA ILE A 234 4.55 18.14 7.95
C ILE A 234 3.05 17.95 7.77
N PHE A 235 2.24 18.75 8.49
CA PHE A 235 0.78 18.67 8.42
C PHE A 235 0.23 19.18 7.07
N LEU A 236 0.69 20.32 6.58
CA LEU A 236 0.35 20.87 5.27
C LEU A 236 1.60 21.48 4.65
N GLU A 237 1.98 21.01 3.48
CA GLU A 237 3.12 21.56 2.76
C GLU A 237 2.87 23.03 2.39
N GLY A 238 3.88 23.86 2.59
CA GLY A 238 3.82 25.29 2.26
C GLY A 238 2.96 26.16 3.20
N LEU A 239 2.28 25.58 4.21
CA LEU A 239 1.47 26.34 5.15
C LEU A 239 1.61 25.83 6.60
N HIS A 240 2.15 26.69 7.47
CA HIS A 240 2.15 26.40 8.91
C HIS A 240 0.77 26.66 9.52
N VAL A 241 0.12 25.62 10.05
CA VAL A 241 -1.20 25.71 10.69
C VAL A 241 -1.02 25.82 12.19
N LYS A 242 -1.25 27.01 12.74
CA LYS A 242 -1.12 27.28 14.18
C LYS A 242 -2.12 26.47 14.97
N GLY A 243 -1.66 25.77 16.03
CA GLY A 243 -2.51 24.92 16.87
C GLY A 243 -2.56 23.45 16.42
N VAL A 244 -1.80 23.06 15.40
CA VAL A 244 -1.61 21.67 14.99
C VAL A 244 -0.17 21.26 15.27
N MET A 245 0.01 20.17 16.02
CA MET A 245 1.33 19.67 16.42
C MET A 245 1.43 18.16 16.21
N GLN A 246 2.56 17.69 15.70
CA GLN A 246 2.82 16.25 15.58
C GLN A 246 2.86 15.59 16.95
N MET A 247 2.14 14.48 17.11
CA MET A 247 2.18 13.64 18.30
C MET A 247 3.43 12.75 18.25
N THR A 248 4.35 12.99 19.17
CA THR A 248 5.63 12.26 19.25
C THR A 248 5.72 11.32 20.45
N ILE A 249 4.76 11.37 21.40
CA ILE A 249 4.71 10.51 22.58
C ILE A 249 4.31 9.10 22.15
N PRO A 250 5.22 8.08 22.24
CA PRO A 250 4.99 6.76 21.63
C PRO A 250 3.75 6.03 22.17
N SER A 251 3.46 6.15 23.45
CA SER A 251 2.29 5.51 24.09
C SER A 251 0.98 6.08 23.57
N LYS A 252 0.86 7.42 23.51
CA LYS A 252 -0.34 8.10 23.03
C LYS A 252 -0.52 7.94 21.53
N LEU A 253 0.57 8.03 20.77
CA LEU A 253 0.58 7.76 19.34
C LEU A 253 0.00 6.36 19.02
N SER A 254 0.55 5.33 19.65
CA SER A 254 0.11 3.94 19.44
C SER A 254 -1.34 3.71 19.90
N GLU A 255 -1.79 4.41 20.93
CA GLU A 255 -3.19 4.37 21.38
C GLU A 255 -4.13 4.91 20.29
N ILE A 256 -3.82 6.10 19.75
CA ILE A 256 -4.64 6.77 18.73
C ILE A 256 -4.68 5.94 17.44
N GLN A 257 -3.52 5.49 16.95
CA GLN A 257 -3.41 4.66 15.75
C GLN A 257 -4.26 3.38 15.90
N ARG A 258 -4.12 2.68 17.02
CA ARG A 258 -4.87 1.46 17.31
C ARG A 258 -6.38 1.72 17.37
N LYS A 259 -6.79 2.82 18.00
CA LYS A 259 -8.20 3.19 18.13
C LYS A 259 -8.83 3.45 16.75
N CYS A 260 -8.13 4.16 15.86
CA CYS A 260 -8.57 4.39 14.48
C CYS A 260 -8.66 3.09 13.68
N GLN A 261 -7.66 2.21 13.80
CA GLN A 261 -7.66 0.89 13.17
C GLN A 261 -8.84 0.04 13.66
N GLN A 262 -9.07 -0.03 14.96
CA GLN A 262 -10.21 -0.76 15.54
C GLN A 262 -11.57 -0.21 15.06
N TYR A 263 -11.70 1.12 14.95
CA TYR A 263 -12.94 1.73 14.50
C TYR A 263 -13.24 1.42 13.02
N CYS A 264 -12.21 1.25 12.20
CA CYS A 264 -12.34 0.84 10.80
C CYS A 264 -12.46 -0.67 10.62
N GLY A 265 -12.28 -1.50 11.66
CA GLY A 265 -12.14 -2.94 11.51
C GLY A 265 -10.85 -3.35 10.77
N TRP A 266 -9.79 -2.54 10.89
CA TRP A 266 -8.51 -2.76 10.24
C TRP A 266 -7.55 -3.48 11.17
N GLU A 267 -7.23 -4.73 10.85
CA GLU A 267 -6.39 -5.59 11.70
C GLU A 267 -4.89 -5.45 11.41
N ARG A 268 -4.53 -4.77 10.33
CA ARG A 268 -3.14 -4.58 9.89
C ARG A 268 -2.55 -3.28 10.46
N ALA A 269 -1.21 -3.16 10.38
CA ALA A 269 -0.52 -1.90 10.63
C ALA A 269 -0.79 -0.89 9.51
N GLY A 270 -0.54 0.40 9.77
CA GLY A 270 -0.68 1.47 8.80
C GLY A 270 -2.06 2.14 8.78
N PHE A 271 -2.27 2.94 7.77
CA PHE A 271 -3.46 3.79 7.62
C PHE A 271 -4.71 2.99 7.26
N PRO A 272 -5.78 3.06 8.07
CA PRO A 272 -6.97 2.22 7.90
C PRO A 272 -8.01 2.78 6.90
N GLY A 273 -7.78 3.95 6.31
CA GLY A 273 -8.78 4.62 5.46
C GLY A 273 -9.07 3.88 4.15
N ALA A 274 -10.32 3.97 3.67
CA ALA A 274 -10.74 3.41 2.39
C ALA A 274 -9.93 4.01 1.23
N GLN A 275 -9.39 3.20 0.32
CA GLN A 275 -8.55 3.66 -0.79
C GLN A 275 -9.26 3.47 -2.12
N PRO A 276 -9.71 4.57 -2.78
CA PRO A 276 -10.36 4.51 -4.08
C PRO A 276 -9.39 4.05 -5.17
N VAL A 277 -9.93 3.34 -6.16
CA VAL A 277 -9.19 2.90 -7.35
C VAL A 277 -9.38 3.87 -8.51
N SER A 278 -8.41 3.90 -9.43
CA SER A 278 -8.56 4.66 -10.67
C SER A 278 -9.65 4.04 -11.56
N MET A 279 -10.44 4.91 -12.19
CA MET A 279 -11.44 4.47 -13.16
C MET A 279 -10.74 3.97 -14.42
N ASP A 280 -11.16 2.81 -14.91
CA ASP A 280 -10.69 2.18 -16.13
C ASP A 280 -11.86 1.65 -16.99
N LYS A 281 -11.55 1.01 -18.13
CA LYS A 281 -12.56 0.46 -19.05
C LYS A 281 -13.38 -0.70 -18.45
N GLN A 282 -12.89 -1.34 -17.40
CA GLN A 282 -13.57 -2.47 -16.76
C GLN A 282 -14.50 -1.98 -15.65
N ASN A 283 -14.03 -1.11 -14.77
CA ASN A 283 -14.79 -0.67 -13.61
C ASN A 283 -15.77 0.49 -13.89
N ILE A 284 -15.63 1.21 -15.01
CA ILE A 284 -16.60 2.24 -15.42
C ILE A 284 -18.03 1.67 -15.55
N LYS A 285 -18.15 0.38 -15.87
CA LYS A 285 -19.46 -0.32 -15.96
C LYS A 285 -20.20 -0.36 -14.63
N PHE A 286 -19.51 -0.19 -13.51
CA PHE A 286 -20.15 -0.15 -12.19
C PHE A 286 -21.10 1.05 -12.06
N LEU A 287 -20.83 2.16 -12.77
CA LEU A 287 -21.68 3.33 -12.76
C LEU A 287 -23.06 3.08 -13.41
N GLU A 288 -23.18 2.07 -14.28
CA GLU A 288 -24.43 1.63 -14.88
C GLU A 288 -25.15 0.58 -14.02
N GLN A 289 -24.39 -0.20 -13.25
CA GLN A 289 -24.89 -1.35 -12.50
C GLN A 289 -25.36 -1.02 -11.08
N LYS A 290 -24.83 0.05 -10.50
CA LYS A 290 -25.05 0.44 -9.10
C LYS A 290 -25.32 1.95 -9.02
N PRO A 291 -26.13 2.40 -8.05
CA PRO A 291 -26.30 3.82 -7.81
C PRO A 291 -25.03 4.44 -7.21
N TYR A 292 -24.64 5.56 -7.77
CA TYR A 292 -23.47 6.34 -7.34
C TYR A 292 -23.82 7.78 -7.07
N LYS A 293 -23.07 8.38 -6.14
CA LYS A 293 -22.96 9.83 -6.01
C LYS A 293 -21.59 10.28 -6.49
N VAL A 294 -21.52 11.51 -6.98
CA VAL A 294 -20.31 12.12 -7.50
C VAL A 294 -19.97 13.41 -6.74
N SER A 295 -18.69 13.64 -6.54
CA SER A 295 -18.16 14.91 -6.05
C SER A 295 -16.88 15.23 -6.82
N TRP A 296 -16.44 16.49 -6.76
CA TRP A 296 -15.11 16.83 -7.28
C TRP A 296 -14.02 16.19 -6.44
N LYS A 297 -12.93 15.82 -7.05
CA LYS A 297 -11.74 15.37 -6.36
C LYS A 297 -10.87 16.61 -6.08
N ALA A 298 -10.84 17.02 -4.82
CA ALA A 298 -9.96 18.12 -4.41
C ALA A 298 -8.50 17.66 -4.48
N ASP A 299 -7.60 18.59 -4.80
CA ASP A 299 -6.16 18.37 -4.67
C ASP A 299 -5.75 18.81 -3.25
N GLY A 300 -5.75 17.86 -2.34
CA GLY A 300 -5.52 18.06 -0.92
C GLY A 300 -4.83 16.89 -0.24
N VAL A 301 -4.59 17.04 1.04
CA VAL A 301 -3.98 16.00 1.89
C VAL A 301 -5.06 15.29 2.69
N ARG A 302 -5.17 13.96 2.52
CA ARG A 302 -6.16 13.16 3.22
C ARG A 302 -5.79 12.96 4.68
N TYR A 303 -6.78 13.13 5.55
CA TYR A 303 -6.71 12.86 6.96
C TYR A 303 -7.95 12.15 7.48
N MET A 304 -7.77 11.16 8.35
CA MET A 304 -8.83 10.75 9.26
C MET A 304 -8.77 11.59 10.51
N MET A 305 -9.92 12.04 11.02
CA MET A 305 -10.03 12.83 12.24
C MET A 305 -10.68 11.99 13.34
N LEU A 306 -9.94 11.72 14.41
CA LEU A 306 -10.45 11.13 15.64
C LEU A 306 -10.83 12.24 16.61
N ILE A 307 -12.10 12.26 17.05
CA ILE A 307 -12.62 13.12 18.10
C ILE A 307 -12.89 12.24 19.32
N ASP A 308 -12.09 12.42 20.36
CA ASP A 308 -12.12 11.55 21.55
C ASP A 308 -12.53 12.29 22.83
N GLY A 309 -12.76 13.58 22.73
CA GLY A 309 -13.17 14.45 23.80
C GLY A 309 -12.82 15.91 23.55
N LYS A 310 -13.09 16.75 24.55
CA LYS A 310 -12.65 18.13 24.53
C LYS A 310 -11.12 18.17 24.61
N ASP A 311 -10.50 18.94 23.71
CA ASP A 311 -9.04 19.02 23.56
C ASP A 311 -8.36 17.69 23.16
N GLU A 312 -9.13 16.67 22.80
CA GLU A 312 -8.65 15.37 22.29
C GLU A 312 -9.12 15.16 20.84
N VAL A 313 -8.66 16.02 19.95
CA VAL A 313 -8.89 15.93 18.50
C VAL A 313 -7.58 15.64 17.80
N TYR A 314 -7.55 14.57 16.99
CA TYR A 314 -6.34 14.07 16.33
C TYR A 314 -6.59 13.87 14.85
N MET A 315 -5.60 14.23 14.02
CA MET A 315 -5.59 14.00 12.57
C MET A 315 -4.55 12.94 12.24
N ILE A 316 -4.91 11.95 11.43
CA ILE A 316 -4.05 10.83 11.03
C ILE A 316 -3.89 10.86 9.52
N ASP A 317 -2.64 10.99 9.03
CA ASP A 317 -2.30 11.01 7.62
C ASP A 317 -2.14 9.59 7.03
N ARG A 318 -1.84 9.49 5.71
CA ARG A 318 -1.63 8.21 5.03
C ARG A 318 -0.38 7.45 5.49
N ASP A 319 0.61 8.17 6.02
CA ASP A 319 1.82 7.59 6.60
C ASP A 319 1.60 7.14 8.05
N ASN A 320 0.34 7.22 8.51
CA ASN A 320 -0.06 6.93 9.88
C ASN A 320 0.59 7.86 10.95
N SER A 321 1.08 9.03 10.52
CA SER A 321 1.52 10.09 11.43
C SER A 321 0.30 10.73 12.09
N VAL A 322 0.41 11.07 13.36
CA VAL A 322 -0.68 11.64 14.16
C VAL A 322 -0.36 13.08 14.52
N PHE A 323 -1.35 13.95 14.35
CA PHE A 323 -1.27 15.36 14.72
C PHE A 323 -2.37 15.69 15.72
N HIS A 324 -2.01 16.31 16.84
CA HIS A 324 -2.96 16.86 17.78
C HIS A 324 -3.43 18.23 17.30
N VAL A 325 -4.73 18.49 17.39
CA VAL A 325 -5.38 19.73 16.95
C VAL A 325 -5.98 20.45 18.15
N ALA A 326 -5.42 21.58 18.54
CA ALA A 326 -5.93 22.40 19.62
C ALA A 326 -7.03 23.37 19.15
N ASN A 327 -7.89 23.80 20.06
CA ASN A 327 -8.94 24.80 19.82
C ASN A 327 -9.95 24.42 18.73
N LEU A 328 -10.27 23.13 18.59
CA LEU A 328 -11.28 22.66 17.65
C LEU A 328 -12.38 21.92 18.42
N GLU A 329 -13.58 22.53 18.48
CA GLU A 329 -14.70 22.02 19.27
C GLU A 329 -15.74 21.29 18.41
N PHE A 330 -16.24 20.16 18.93
CA PHE A 330 -17.32 19.36 18.33
C PHE A 330 -18.42 19.14 19.36
N PRO A 331 -19.42 20.04 19.45
CA PRO A 331 -20.52 19.89 20.40
C PRO A 331 -21.45 18.73 20.06
N LEU A 332 -22.01 18.10 21.07
CA LEU A 332 -23.04 17.08 20.90
C LEU A 332 -24.39 17.75 20.59
N ARG A 333 -25.06 17.34 19.50
CA ARG A 333 -26.34 17.95 19.07
C ARG A 333 -27.43 17.97 20.15
N LYS A 334 -27.49 16.93 20.99
CA LYS A 334 -28.51 16.82 22.07
C LYS A 334 -28.25 17.79 23.22
N ASP A 335 -27.01 18.11 23.51
CA ASP A 335 -26.59 19.08 24.51
C ASP A 335 -25.29 19.75 24.05
N LEU A 336 -25.39 20.98 23.55
CA LEU A 336 -24.26 21.72 23.00
C LEU A 336 -23.16 22.06 24.01
N ARG A 337 -23.39 21.85 25.32
CA ARG A 337 -22.36 22.00 26.35
C ARG A 337 -21.41 20.81 26.42
N LEU A 338 -21.87 19.63 25.95
CA LEU A 338 -21.09 18.41 25.92
C LEU A 338 -20.29 18.33 24.59
N HIS A 339 -19.14 17.71 24.65
CA HIS A 339 -18.28 17.46 23.50
C HIS A 339 -18.48 16.03 22.96
N LEU A 340 -18.34 15.84 21.66
CA LEU A 340 -18.31 14.52 21.04
C LEU A 340 -17.11 13.72 21.52
N THR A 341 -17.30 12.41 21.63
CA THR A 341 -16.26 11.43 21.94
C THR A 341 -16.36 10.25 20.98
N SER A 342 -15.32 9.43 20.91
CA SER A 342 -15.34 8.15 20.17
C SER A 342 -15.94 8.28 18.76
N THR A 343 -15.55 9.32 18.03
CA THR A 343 -16.04 9.64 16.69
C THR A 343 -14.86 9.67 15.71
N LEU A 344 -14.99 8.97 14.57
CA LEU A 344 -13.95 8.91 13.54
C LEU A 344 -14.52 9.34 12.20
N LEU A 345 -13.97 10.43 11.67
CA LEU A 345 -14.30 11.04 10.38
C LEU A 345 -13.22 10.74 9.36
N ASP A 346 -13.58 10.75 8.09
CA ASP A 346 -12.66 10.68 6.95
C ASP A 346 -12.83 11.91 6.08
N GLY A 347 -11.74 12.57 5.72
CA GLY A 347 -11.80 13.84 5.03
C GLY A 347 -10.48 14.24 4.38
N GLU A 348 -10.47 15.46 3.86
CA GLU A 348 -9.34 16.02 3.12
C GLU A 348 -9.07 17.45 3.57
N MET A 349 -7.81 17.74 3.91
CA MET A 349 -7.33 19.08 4.13
C MET A 349 -7.03 19.74 2.80
N ILE A 350 -7.62 20.89 2.56
CA ILE A 350 -7.41 21.72 1.37
C ILE A 350 -6.96 23.13 1.77
N ILE A 351 -6.40 23.84 0.82
CA ILE A 351 -6.06 25.27 0.98
C ILE A 351 -6.92 26.07 0.01
N ASP A 352 -7.94 26.75 0.55
CA ASP A 352 -8.74 27.70 -0.23
C ASP A 352 -8.00 29.03 -0.39
N LYS A 353 -8.17 29.67 -1.53
CA LYS A 353 -7.71 31.06 -1.78
C LYS A 353 -8.88 32.00 -1.55
N VAL A 354 -8.90 32.69 -0.40
CA VAL A 354 -9.93 33.68 -0.07
C VAL A 354 -9.26 35.06 -0.01
N ASP A 355 -9.67 35.98 -0.84
CA ASP A 355 -9.07 37.32 -0.98
C ASP A 355 -7.53 37.26 -1.14
N GLY A 356 -7.05 36.28 -1.92
CA GLY A 356 -5.62 36.05 -2.15
C GLY A 356 -4.85 35.43 -0.98
N LYS A 357 -5.51 35.13 0.16
CA LYS A 357 -4.89 34.52 1.33
C LYS A 357 -5.19 33.01 1.37
N PRO A 358 -4.19 32.18 1.74
CA PRO A 358 -4.41 30.75 1.93
C PRO A 358 -5.21 30.50 3.21
N VAL A 359 -6.33 29.79 3.10
CA VAL A 359 -7.20 29.43 4.21
C VAL A 359 -7.32 27.90 4.28
N PRO A 360 -6.77 27.24 5.32
CA PRO A 360 -6.87 25.80 5.46
C PRO A 360 -8.30 25.38 5.83
N ARG A 361 -8.79 24.32 5.19
CA ARG A 361 -10.12 23.77 5.46
C ARG A 361 -10.09 22.24 5.46
N TYR A 362 -10.82 21.64 6.37
CA TYR A 362 -11.06 20.22 6.39
C TYR A 362 -12.43 19.91 5.79
N LEU A 363 -12.44 19.18 4.68
CA LEU A 363 -13.65 18.71 4.01
C LEU A 363 -13.94 17.27 4.42
N ILE A 364 -14.97 17.06 5.25
CA ILE A 364 -15.42 15.74 5.66
C ILE A 364 -16.22 15.11 4.52
N TYR A 365 -15.85 13.92 4.08
CA TYR A 365 -16.59 13.20 3.04
C TYR A 365 -17.13 11.85 3.48
N ASP A 366 -16.68 11.31 4.62
CA ASP A 366 -17.23 10.08 5.18
C ASP A 366 -17.11 10.05 6.72
N ILE A 367 -17.85 9.14 7.35
CA ILE A 367 -17.83 8.89 8.80
C ILE A 367 -17.86 7.40 9.09
N VAL A 368 -16.93 6.94 9.89
CA VAL A 368 -16.76 5.54 10.27
C VAL A 368 -17.45 5.22 11.59
N LYS A 369 -17.25 6.09 12.59
CA LYS A 369 -17.76 5.91 13.95
C LYS A 369 -18.37 7.22 14.43
N PHE A 370 -19.53 7.17 15.10
CA PHE A 370 -20.17 8.31 15.73
C PHE A 370 -20.56 7.99 17.17
N SER A 371 -20.00 8.70 18.14
CA SER A 371 -20.22 8.47 19.59
C SER A 371 -20.17 6.97 19.96
N GLY A 372 -19.16 6.27 19.48
CA GLY A 372 -18.96 4.84 19.70
C GLY A 372 -19.81 3.90 18.82
N LYS A 373 -20.78 4.39 18.04
CA LYS A 373 -21.64 3.58 17.17
C LYS A 373 -21.02 3.38 15.78
N PRO A 374 -21.10 2.18 15.18
CA PRO A 374 -20.50 1.87 13.89
C PRO A 374 -21.34 2.42 12.72
N VAL A 375 -21.34 3.72 12.50
CA VAL A 375 -22.09 4.39 11.40
C VAL A 375 -21.52 4.01 10.02
N GLY A 376 -20.26 3.62 9.95
CA GLY A 376 -19.64 3.09 8.74
C GLY A 376 -20.37 1.87 8.15
N ASP A 377 -21.11 1.12 8.97
CA ASP A 377 -21.94 -0.01 8.53
C ASP A 377 -23.24 0.42 7.81
N CYS A 378 -23.60 1.71 7.91
CA CYS A 378 -24.78 2.25 7.25
C CYS A 378 -24.53 2.61 5.78
N ASP A 379 -25.62 2.81 5.05
CA ASP A 379 -25.57 3.35 3.69
C ASP A 379 -24.87 4.72 3.63
N PHE A 380 -24.22 5.02 2.51
CA PHE A 380 -23.49 6.27 2.32
C PHE A 380 -24.35 7.53 2.50
N ASN A 381 -25.62 7.51 2.07
CA ASN A 381 -26.52 8.65 2.28
C ASN A 381 -26.82 8.88 3.77
N VAL A 382 -26.91 7.81 4.56
CA VAL A 382 -27.09 7.88 6.02
C VAL A 382 -25.84 8.48 6.67
N ARG A 383 -24.65 8.07 6.21
CA ARG A 383 -23.38 8.60 6.68
C ARG A 383 -23.23 10.10 6.38
N LEU A 384 -23.57 10.54 5.15
CA LEU A 384 -23.60 11.97 4.80
C LEU A 384 -24.57 12.76 5.66
N SER A 385 -25.79 12.21 5.90
CA SER A 385 -26.78 12.84 6.78
C SER A 385 -26.31 12.93 8.22
N CYS A 386 -25.56 11.94 8.71
CA CYS A 386 -24.93 11.95 10.03
C CYS A 386 -23.88 13.08 10.13
N ILE A 387 -23.01 13.23 9.14
CA ILE A 387 -22.02 14.32 9.09
C ILE A 387 -22.71 15.67 9.18
N GLU A 388 -23.72 15.90 8.35
CA GLU A 388 -24.43 17.18 8.32
C GLU A 388 -25.13 17.48 9.64
N LYS A 389 -25.97 16.54 10.14
CA LYS A 389 -26.85 16.77 11.30
C LYS A 389 -26.13 16.71 12.65
N GLU A 390 -25.15 15.83 12.77
CA GLU A 390 -24.53 15.54 14.08
C GLU A 390 -23.15 16.20 14.25
N ILE A 391 -22.49 16.58 13.15
CA ILE A 391 -21.15 17.20 13.20
C ILE A 391 -21.23 18.69 12.79
N ILE A 392 -21.79 19.01 11.64
CA ILE A 392 -21.72 20.37 11.07
C ILE A 392 -22.74 21.31 11.70
N GLN A 393 -24.03 20.91 11.77
CA GLN A 393 -25.09 21.76 12.30
C GLN A 393 -24.86 22.19 13.75
N PRO A 394 -24.50 21.29 14.72
CA PRO A 394 -24.25 21.70 16.09
C PRO A 394 -23.12 22.71 16.24
N ARG A 395 -22.06 22.59 15.41
CA ARG A 395 -20.96 23.58 15.37
C ARG A 395 -21.47 24.94 14.88
N HIS A 396 -22.29 24.94 13.81
CA HIS A 396 -22.87 26.18 13.28
C HIS A 396 -23.79 26.87 14.29
N GLU A 397 -24.56 26.10 15.07
CA GLU A 397 -25.41 26.64 16.16
C GLU A 397 -24.56 27.32 17.24
N LYS A 398 -23.49 26.68 17.70
CA LYS A 398 -22.57 27.28 18.66
C LYS A 398 -21.82 28.50 18.11
N MET A 399 -21.46 28.49 16.83
CA MET A 399 -20.84 29.65 16.16
C MET A 399 -21.80 30.82 16.05
N LYS A 400 -23.10 30.56 15.72
CA LYS A 400 -24.14 31.61 15.66
C LYS A 400 -24.40 32.23 17.02
N SER A 401 -24.36 31.44 18.09
CA SER A 401 -24.52 31.90 19.47
C SER A 401 -23.26 32.58 20.08
N GLY A 402 -22.17 32.67 19.29
CA GLY A 402 -20.91 33.28 19.75
C GLY A 402 -20.10 32.43 20.74
N GLN A 403 -20.49 31.17 20.96
CA GLN A 403 -19.79 30.27 21.89
C GLN A 403 -18.54 29.62 21.26
N ILE A 404 -18.48 29.53 19.95
CA ILE A 404 -17.28 29.14 19.19
C ILE A 404 -16.79 30.35 18.37
N ASP A 405 -15.55 30.74 18.63
CA ASP A 405 -14.87 31.78 17.86
C ASP A 405 -14.07 31.15 16.70
N LYS A 406 -14.57 31.36 15.48
CA LYS A 406 -13.94 30.86 14.25
C LYS A 406 -12.50 31.32 14.06
N THR A 407 -12.12 32.47 14.61
CA THR A 407 -10.78 33.05 14.43
C THR A 407 -9.72 32.32 15.26
N ARG A 408 -10.15 31.56 16.28
CA ARG A 408 -9.27 30.76 17.12
C ARG A 408 -9.07 29.33 16.61
N GLU A 409 -9.93 28.90 15.69
CA GLU A 409 -9.81 27.57 15.12
C GLU A 409 -8.62 27.50 14.16
N PRO A 410 -7.83 26.39 14.17
CA PRO A 410 -6.67 26.24 13.29
C PRO A 410 -7.07 26.15 11.81
N PHE A 411 -8.24 25.64 11.51
CA PHE A 411 -8.83 25.53 10.18
C PHE A 411 -10.36 25.40 10.28
N SER A 412 -11.05 25.72 9.19
CA SER A 412 -12.50 25.52 9.15
C SER A 412 -12.86 24.07 8.82
N VAL A 413 -13.97 23.58 9.38
CA VAL A 413 -14.50 22.24 9.13
C VAL A 413 -15.80 22.36 8.34
N ARG A 414 -15.89 21.62 7.21
CA ARG A 414 -17.06 21.59 6.34
C ARG A 414 -17.34 20.17 5.86
N ASN A 415 -18.61 19.89 5.54
CA ASN A 415 -18.95 18.68 4.80
C ASN A 415 -18.60 18.87 3.30
N LYS A 416 -18.16 17.81 2.66
CA LYS A 416 -17.97 17.74 1.21
C LYS A 416 -19.31 17.33 0.58
N PRO A 417 -19.90 18.16 -0.30
CA PRO A 417 -21.17 17.80 -0.93
C PRO A 417 -20.98 16.71 -1.98
N PHE A 418 -21.92 15.79 -2.03
CA PHE A 418 -22.05 14.77 -3.06
C PHE A 418 -23.38 14.95 -3.80
N PHE A 419 -23.31 14.85 -5.09
CA PHE A 419 -24.41 15.09 -6.02
C PHE A 419 -24.83 13.78 -6.68
N ASP A 420 -25.99 13.82 -7.37
CA ASP A 420 -26.38 12.75 -8.27
C ASP A 420 -25.34 12.61 -9.41
N ILE A 421 -25.15 11.39 -9.91
CA ILE A 421 -24.15 11.08 -10.94
C ILE A 421 -24.30 11.97 -12.20
N HIS A 422 -25.52 12.38 -12.53
CA HIS A 422 -25.77 13.27 -13.67
C HIS A 422 -25.15 14.67 -13.52
N ALA A 423 -24.77 15.05 -12.30
CA ALA A 423 -24.04 16.31 -12.07
C ALA A 423 -22.57 16.25 -12.49
N ALA A 424 -22.02 15.07 -12.83
CA ALA A 424 -20.60 14.90 -13.14
C ALA A 424 -20.09 15.90 -14.19
N ARG A 425 -20.86 16.10 -15.27
CA ARG A 425 -20.50 17.06 -16.32
C ARG A 425 -20.46 18.51 -15.82
N LYS A 426 -21.42 18.89 -14.97
CA LYS A 426 -21.47 20.25 -14.39
C LYS A 426 -20.30 20.51 -13.43
N LEU A 427 -19.81 19.50 -12.75
CA LEU A 427 -18.66 19.59 -11.86
C LEU A 427 -17.33 19.76 -12.60
N LEU A 428 -17.26 19.31 -13.86
CA LEU A 428 -16.06 19.45 -14.71
C LEU A 428 -16.10 20.70 -15.59
N GLU A 429 -17.29 21.09 -16.03
CA GLU A 429 -17.48 22.16 -17.02
C GLU A 429 -18.19 23.36 -16.37
N GLY A 430 -17.79 24.56 -16.69
CA GLY A 430 -18.55 25.80 -16.46
C GLY A 430 -18.25 26.56 -15.16
N SER A 431 -19.28 27.15 -14.55
CA SER A 431 -19.16 28.08 -13.41
C SER A 431 -18.62 27.39 -12.15
N PHE A 432 -18.98 26.12 -11.92
CA PHE A 432 -18.60 25.39 -10.72
C PHE A 432 -17.07 25.30 -10.54
N ALA A 433 -16.33 24.99 -11.61
CA ALA A 433 -14.87 24.92 -11.56
C ALA A 433 -14.22 26.28 -11.22
N ARG A 434 -14.95 27.39 -11.43
CA ARG A 434 -14.53 28.76 -11.09
C ARG A 434 -14.98 29.21 -9.70
N GLU A 435 -16.06 28.59 -9.17
CA GLU A 435 -16.61 28.88 -7.85
C GLU A 435 -15.82 28.20 -6.71
N VAL A 436 -15.12 27.10 -7.03
CA VAL A 436 -14.29 26.37 -6.05
C VAL A 436 -12.97 27.11 -5.88
N SER A 437 -12.68 27.52 -4.65
CA SER A 437 -11.50 28.34 -4.30
C SER A 437 -10.21 27.53 -4.10
N HIS A 438 -10.21 26.23 -4.37
CA HIS A 438 -9.07 25.31 -4.29
C HIS A 438 -8.91 24.52 -5.58
N GLU A 439 -7.78 23.87 -5.75
CA GLU A 439 -7.47 23.07 -6.92
C GLU A 439 -8.28 21.78 -6.94
N VAL A 440 -8.75 21.39 -8.14
CA VAL A 440 -9.54 20.19 -8.38
C VAL A 440 -8.87 19.36 -9.46
N ASP A 441 -8.59 18.10 -9.18
CA ASP A 441 -7.87 17.20 -10.08
C ASP A 441 -8.74 16.06 -10.65
N GLY A 442 -10.05 16.23 -10.69
CA GLY A 442 -10.99 15.27 -11.28
C GLY A 442 -12.26 15.05 -10.46
N LEU A 443 -12.79 13.84 -10.51
CA LEU A 443 -14.02 13.43 -9.84
C LEU A 443 -13.78 12.21 -8.96
N ILE A 444 -14.59 12.09 -7.91
CA ILE A 444 -14.71 10.90 -7.07
C ILE A 444 -16.14 10.39 -7.12
N PHE A 445 -16.29 9.09 -7.36
CA PHE A 445 -17.57 8.40 -7.41
C PHE A 445 -17.69 7.45 -6.24
N GLN A 446 -18.73 7.64 -5.43
CA GLN A 446 -19.00 6.89 -4.22
C GLN A 446 -20.27 6.07 -4.39
N PRO A 447 -20.23 4.74 -4.25
CA PRO A 447 -21.43 3.92 -4.35
C PRO A 447 -22.38 4.17 -3.18
N THR A 448 -23.69 4.13 -3.48
CA THR A 448 -24.75 4.17 -2.47
C THR A 448 -25.50 2.84 -2.45
N GLY A 449 -26.21 2.54 -1.36
CA GLY A 449 -27.03 1.34 -1.26
C GLY A 449 -28.20 1.38 -2.25
N MET A 450 -28.53 0.23 -2.81
CA MET A 450 -29.78 0.04 -3.54
C MET A 450 -30.89 -0.35 -2.56
N VAL A 451 -31.94 0.45 -2.48
CA VAL A 451 -33.23 -0.05 -2.03
C VAL A 451 -33.82 -0.78 -3.23
N ALA A 452 -33.74 -2.08 -3.26
CA ALA A 452 -34.48 -2.86 -4.26
C ALA A 452 -35.96 -2.69 -3.96
N ILE A 453 -36.54 -1.61 -4.49
CA ILE A 453 -37.98 -1.47 -4.53
C ILE A 453 -38.43 -2.45 -5.61
N HIS A 454 -38.92 -3.60 -5.23
CA HIS A 454 -39.66 -4.54 -6.10
C HIS A 454 -40.99 -3.92 -6.62
N GLY A 455 -40.99 -2.60 -6.86
CA GLY A 455 -42.12 -1.87 -7.39
C GLY A 455 -42.24 -1.95 -8.92
N PHE A 456 -41.16 -2.18 -9.65
CA PHE A 456 -41.21 -2.30 -11.11
C PHE A 456 -41.77 -3.66 -11.58
N LEU A 457 -41.63 -4.70 -10.78
CA LEU A 457 -42.28 -5.99 -11.02
C LEU A 457 -43.77 -5.99 -10.61
N LYS A 458 -44.21 -5.06 -9.77
CA LYS A 458 -45.63 -4.93 -9.40
C LYS A 458 -46.48 -4.41 -10.54
N PHE A 459 -45.93 -3.64 -11.47
CA PHE A 459 -46.66 -3.14 -12.63
C PHE A 459 -46.86 -4.20 -13.74
N LEU A 460 -45.99 -5.20 -13.79
CA LEU A 460 -46.14 -6.34 -14.73
C LEU A 460 -46.88 -7.53 -14.11
N CYS A 461 -46.95 -7.63 -12.78
CA CYS A 461 -47.61 -8.76 -12.10
C CYS A 461 -49.09 -8.47 -11.72
N THR A 462 -49.55 -7.22 -11.77
CA THR A 462 -50.97 -6.88 -11.51
C THR A 462 -51.90 -7.11 -12.71
N SER A 463 -51.35 -7.47 -13.89
CA SER A 463 -52.18 -7.83 -15.07
C SER A 463 -52.38 -9.33 -15.27
N LEU A 464 -51.65 -10.20 -14.54
CA LEU A 464 -51.88 -11.65 -14.60
C LEU A 464 -51.63 -12.27 -13.22
N LEU A 465 -52.63 -12.85 -12.62
CA LEU A 465 -52.66 -13.65 -11.40
C LEU A 465 -52.89 -12.89 -10.08
N CYS A 466 -54.13 -12.47 -9.91
CA CYS A 466 -54.72 -12.29 -8.60
C CYS A 466 -55.44 -13.59 -8.19
N VAL A 467 -54.75 -14.55 -7.58
CA VAL A 467 -55.32 -15.58 -6.68
C VAL A 467 -54.17 -16.17 -5.82
N THR A 468 -54.44 -16.20 -4.54
CA THR A 468 -53.72 -16.84 -3.42
C THR A 468 -52.64 -15.98 -2.73
N GLY A 469 -52.93 -15.76 -1.46
CA GLY A 469 -52.21 -14.93 -0.50
C GLY A 469 -50.84 -15.46 -0.06
N PHE A 470 -50.16 -14.60 0.68
CA PHE A 470 -48.84 -14.78 1.31
C PHE A 470 -47.63 -14.76 0.35
N CYS A 471 -47.24 -13.57 -0.08
CA CYS A 471 -45.86 -13.29 -0.43
C CYS A 471 -45.20 -12.47 0.69
N ASN A 472 -44.39 -13.09 1.48
CA ASN A 472 -43.43 -12.43 2.36
C ASN A 472 -42.38 -11.72 1.46
N PHE A 473 -42.54 -10.39 1.28
CA PHE A 473 -41.57 -9.56 0.58
C PHE A 473 -40.37 -9.30 1.52
N THR A 474 -39.34 -10.06 1.39
CA THR A 474 -38.04 -9.70 1.95
C THR A 474 -37.40 -8.64 1.06
N GLN A 475 -37.43 -7.38 1.50
CA GLN A 475 -36.64 -6.32 0.88
C GLN A 475 -35.16 -6.59 1.14
N THR A 476 -34.41 -6.97 0.11
CA THR A 476 -32.96 -7.09 0.22
C THR A 476 -32.36 -5.70 0.02
N ILE A 477 -32.01 -5.05 1.12
CA ILE A 477 -31.29 -3.77 1.10
C ILE A 477 -29.80 -4.09 0.97
N VAL A 478 -29.19 -3.76 -0.16
CA VAL A 478 -27.74 -3.83 -0.33
C VAL A 478 -27.13 -2.53 0.18
N LEU A 479 -26.50 -2.58 1.35
CA LEU A 479 -25.83 -1.44 1.96
C LEU A 479 -24.38 -1.36 1.48
N HIS A 480 -23.93 -0.17 1.08
CA HIS A 480 -22.52 0.09 0.82
C HIS A 480 -21.84 0.61 2.08
N LYS A 481 -21.30 -0.34 2.86
CA LYS A 481 -20.55 -0.07 4.07
C LYS A 481 -19.20 0.60 3.78
N TYR A 482 -18.67 1.33 4.76
CA TYR A 482 -17.28 1.77 4.75
C TYR A 482 -16.34 0.55 4.74
N LYS A 483 -15.43 0.48 3.78
CA LYS A 483 -14.46 -0.62 3.66
C LYS A 483 -13.05 -0.06 3.87
N PRO A 484 -12.31 -0.52 4.87
CA PRO A 484 -10.91 -0.10 5.07
C PRO A 484 -10.01 -0.68 3.97
N GLY A 485 -8.91 0.04 3.68
CA GLY A 485 -7.96 -0.37 2.65
C GLY A 485 -8.49 -0.21 1.23
N ARG A 486 -7.98 -1.00 0.28
CA ARG A 486 -8.36 -0.90 -1.14
C ARG A 486 -9.87 -1.13 -1.31
N CYS A 487 -10.53 -0.20 -1.97
CA CYS A 487 -11.96 -0.25 -2.23
C CYS A 487 -12.23 -0.11 -3.72
N ASP A 488 -12.45 -1.25 -4.40
CA ASP A 488 -12.65 -1.30 -5.85
C ASP A 488 -13.98 -0.69 -6.31
N ASP A 489 -14.91 -0.45 -5.39
CA ASP A 489 -16.19 0.20 -5.66
C ASP A 489 -16.14 1.73 -5.61
N ILE A 490 -15.13 2.34 -4.99
CA ILE A 490 -14.93 3.79 -4.97
C ILE A 490 -14.00 4.17 -6.12
N LEU A 491 -14.52 4.94 -7.09
CA LEU A 491 -13.80 5.23 -8.32
C LEU A 491 -13.31 6.68 -8.33
N LYS A 492 -12.03 6.89 -8.66
CA LYS A 492 -11.45 8.21 -8.93
C LYS A 492 -11.19 8.36 -10.43
N TRP A 493 -11.63 9.46 -10.98
CA TRP A 493 -11.41 9.82 -12.37
C TRP A 493 -10.60 11.12 -12.44
N LYS A 494 -9.62 11.18 -13.35
CA LYS A 494 -8.87 12.38 -13.69
C LYS A 494 -8.99 12.67 -15.18
N PRO A 495 -9.01 13.94 -15.59
CA PRO A 495 -8.98 14.28 -17.02
C PRO A 495 -7.65 13.81 -17.64
N PRO A 496 -7.65 13.49 -18.95
CA PRO A 496 -6.44 13.00 -19.63
C PRO A 496 -5.23 13.91 -19.50
N SER A 497 -5.44 15.23 -19.42
CA SER A 497 -4.39 16.23 -19.22
C SER A 497 -3.71 16.18 -17.85
N GLN A 498 -4.34 15.53 -16.86
CA GLN A 498 -3.82 15.37 -15.50
C GLN A 498 -3.43 13.92 -15.19
N ASN A 499 -3.53 13.02 -16.17
CA ASN A 499 -3.02 11.66 -16.03
C ASN A 499 -1.51 11.66 -16.26
N SER A 500 -0.77 11.24 -15.26
CA SER A 500 0.65 10.91 -15.42
C SER A 500 0.74 9.53 -16.08
N VAL A 501 1.52 9.44 -17.14
CA VAL A 501 1.90 8.18 -17.77
C VAL A 501 3.40 8.03 -17.57
N ASP A 502 3.80 7.03 -16.82
CA ASP A 502 5.19 6.73 -16.60
C ASP A 502 5.78 6.06 -17.86
N PHE A 503 6.65 6.75 -18.56
CA PHE A 503 7.39 6.20 -19.69
C PHE A 503 8.73 5.67 -19.21
N ARG A 504 9.01 4.40 -19.48
CA ARG A 504 10.33 3.84 -19.27
C ARG A 504 11.23 4.26 -20.44
N LEU A 505 12.12 5.22 -20.23
CA LEU A 505 13.13 5.60 -21.22
C LEU A 505 14.13 4.44 -21.37
N LYS A 506 14.15 3.79 -22.55
CA LYS A 506 15.16 2.79 -22.88
C LYS A 506 16.22 3.46 -23.76
N ILE A 507 17.35 3.81 -23.15
CA ILE A 507 18.51 4.29 -23.90
C ILE A 507 19.19 3.08 -24.57
N THR A 508 19.05 2.92 -25.87
CA THR A 508 19.82 1.96 -26.64
C THR A 508 21.13 2.63 -27.05
N LYS A 509 22.25 2.22 -26.44
CA LYS A 509 23.58 2.56 -26.93
C LYS A 509 23.84 1.68 -28.15
N PHE A 510 23.89 2.26 -29.34
CA PHE A 510 24.48 1.59 -30.50
C PHE A 510 26.01 1.53 -30.28
N GLY A 511 26.54 0.32 -30.21
CA GLY A 511 27.98 0.12 -30.18
C GLY A 511 28.61 0.56 -31.53
N GLY A 512 29.22 1.72 -31.50
CA GLY A 512 30.07 2.26 -32.54
C GLY A 512 31.17 3.05 -31.85
N GLU A 513 32.43 2.67 -32.07
CA GLU A 513 33.60 3.44 -31.65
C GLU A 513 33.53 4.84 -32.31
N GLY A 514 33.27 5.84 -31.49
CA GLY A 514 33.27 7.24 -31.90
C GLY A 514 33.04 8.13 -30.71
N SER A 515 34.01 8.90 -30.31
CA SER A 515 33.91 9.91 -29.29
C SER A 515 32.85 10.94 -29.67
N LEU A 516 31.69 10.93 -29.05
CA LEU A 516 30.69 11.99 -29.18
C LEU A 516 31.22 13.27 -28.51
N SER A 517 31.40 14.32 -29.31
CA SER A 517 31.75 15.64 -28.79
C SER A 517 30.64 16.20 -27.93
N ASN A 518 30.97 16.98 -26.88
CA ASN A 518 30.04 17.66 -25.97
C ASN A 518 29.00 18.56 -26.69
N GLN A 519 29.14 18.81 -27.97
CA GLN A 519 28.25 19.58 -28.83
C GLN A 519 27.01 18.78 -29.25
N SER A 520 27.17 17.48 -29.54
CA SER A 520 26.07 16.57 -29.90
C SER A 520 25.09 16.34 -28.75
N MET A 521 25.57 16.27 -27.51
CA MET A 521 24.68 16.12 -26.32
C MET A 521 23.82 17.36 -26.06
N ARG A 522 24.34 18.57 -26.38
CA ARG A 522 23.57 19.82 -26.24
C ARG A 522 22.48 19.97 -27.29
N ASP A 523 22.71 19.43 -28.48
CA ASP A 523 21.73 19.48 -29.58
C ASP A 523 20.61 18.45 -29.40
N GLU A 524 20.87 17.29 -28.80
CA GLU A 524 19.82 16.33 -28.38
C GLU A 524 18.97 16.85 -27.24
N GLU A 525 19.55 17.53 -26.26
CA GLU A 525 18.81 18.16 -25.16
C GLU A 525 17.94 19.33 -25.65
N LYS A 526 18.37 20.03 -26.70
CA LYS A 526 17.62 21.08 -27.36
C LYS A 526 16.47 20.54 -28.21
N LEU A 527 16.67 19.39 -28.86
CA LEU A 527 15.65 18.70 -29.66
C LEU A 527 14.51 18.17 -28.78
N LEU A 528 14.85 17.64 -27.59
CA LEU A 528 13.86 17.17 -26.61
C LEU A 528 12.99 18.30 -26.02
N ARG A 529 13.52 19.53 -25.97
CA ARG A 529 12.76 20.72 -25.52
C ARG A 529 11.87 21.35 -26.59
N THR A 530 12.01 20.96 -27.86
CA THR A 530 11.29 21.53 -29.01
C THR A 530 10.24 20.60 -29.62
N LEU A 531 10.03 19.41 -29.08
CA LEU A 531 8.92 18.55 -29.50
C LEU A 531 7.59 19.14 -29.01
N PRO A 532 6.67 19.49 -29.91
CA PRO A 532 5.35 19.98 -29.50
C PRO A 532 4.60 18.84 -28.79
N TYR A 533 3.97 19.19 -27.67
CA TYR A 533 3.04 18.30 -27.00
C TYR A 533 2.00 17.80 -28.01
N PRO A 534 1.69 16.50 -28.05
CA PRO A 534 0.68 16.00 -28.95
C PRO A 534 -0.67 16.64 -28.59
N THR A 535 -1.18 17.43 -29.51
CA THR A 535 -2.55 17.95 -29.45
C THR A 535 -3.53 16.77 -29.49
N SER A 536 -4.64 16.88 -28.77
CA SER A 536 -5.63 15.88 -28.41
C SER A 536 -6.36 15.15 -29.56
N ASN A 537 -5.87 15.17 -30.79
CA ASN A 537 -6.58 14.62 -31.96
C ASN A 537 -5.94 13.39 -32.63
N THR A 538 -4.92 12.75 -32.01
CA THR A 538 -4.20 11.64 -32.66
C THR A 538 -4.30 10.31 -31.90
N ILE A 539 -5.26 10.14 -30.98
CA ILE A 539 -5.51 8.84 -30.33
C ILE A 539 -6.98 8.44 -30.59
N ALA A 540 -7.25 8.18 -31.86
CA ALA A 540 -8.42 7.43 -32.29
C ALA A 540 -8.04 6.66 -33.59
N ARG A 541 -7.26 5.59 -33.42
CA ARG A 541 -7.23 4.42 -34.32
C ARG A 541 -6.56 3.25 -33.62
#